data_e01e415f2d4776b242695ac4090874a6
#
_entry.id   e01e415f2d4776b242695ac4090874a6
#
_cell.length_a   1.000
_cell.length_b   1.000
_cell.length_c   1.000
_cell.angle_alpha   90.00
_cell.angle_beta   90.00
_cell.angle_gamma   90.00
#
_symmetry.space_group_name_H-M   'P 1'
#
loop_
_entity.id
_entity.type
_entity.pdbx_description
1 polymer ?
#
loop_
_entity_poly.entity_id
_entity_poly.type
_entity_poly.pdbx_seq_one_letter_code
_entity_poly.pdbx_strand_id
1 'polypeptide(L)'
;MGKKQSDIPEDVNKELESPKFGKPTEITASGYILDINEKDGKVDIQTYEPISGTTILEGLSISKKIKLNNLEKGTVYEFKLDELKAPLSKKTIEYLKEQGITMNAIIQFELKETKIVDENSEDV
;
A
#
# COMPACT_ATOMS: atom_id res chain seq x y z
N MET A 1 -22.56 -8.03 22.80
CA MET A 1 -22.79 -8.88 22.20
C MET A 1 -22.23 -9.16 20.87
N GLY A 2 -21.81 -10.29 20.63
CA GLY A 2 -21.23 -10.69 19.39
C GLY A 2 -22.13 -10.56 18.20
N LYS A 3 -23.34 -10.14 18.45
CA LYS A 3 -24.25 -10.00 17.38
C LYS A 3 -23.88 -9.05 16.32
N LYS A 4 -23.09 -8.05 16.66
CA LYS A 4 -22.72 -7.10 15.67
C LYS A 4 -21.95 -7.71 14.55
N GLN A 5 -21.15 -8.70 14.87
CA GLN A 5 -20.40 -9.34 13.83
C GLN A 5 -21.27 -10.16 12.92
N SER A 6 -22.32 -10.71 13.49
CA SER A 6 -23.21 -11.53 12.68
C SER A 6 -24.08 -10.68 11.77
N ASP A 7 -24.08 -9.36 11.99
CA ASP A 7 -24.85 -8.48 11.13
C ASP A 7 -24.15 -8.20 9.81
N ILE A 8 -22.88 -8.56 9.68
CA ILE A 8 -22.16 -8.36 8.43
C ILE A 8 -22.58 -9.49 7.49
N PRO A 9 -23.11 -9.14 6.31
CA PRO A 9 -23.46 -10.18 5.35
C PRO A 9 -22.26 -11.05 5.02
N GLU A 10 -22.48 -12.35 4.91
CA GLU A 10 -21.38 -13.27 4.70
C GLU A 10 -20.60 -12.99 3.43
N ASP A 11 -21.28 -12.66 2.36
CA ASP A 11 -20.61 -12.38 1.11
C ASP A 11 -19.81 -11.09 1.18
N VAL A 12 -20.26 -10.09 1.93
CA VAL A 12 -19.48 -8.87 2.14
C VAL A 12 -18.23 -9.19 2.95
N ASN A 13 -18.41 -9.98 4.01
CA ASN A 13 -17.29 -10.34 4.86
C ASN A 13 -16.22 -11.11 4.08
N LYS A 14 -16.64 -12.06 3.25
CA LYS A 14 -15.70 -12.82 2.45
C LYS A 14 -14.96 -11.95 1.47
N GLU A 15 -15.64 -11.00 0.88
CA GLU A 15 -15.01 -10.10 -0.08
C GLU A 15 -13.95 -9.25 0.60
N LEU A 16 -14.24 -8.77 1.81
CA LEU A 16 -13.30 -7.94 2.54
C LEU A 16 -12.11 -8.73 3.08
N GLU A 17 -12.33 -9.98 3.46
CA GLU A 17 -11.26 -10.80 4.00
C GLU A 17 -10.35 -11.38 2.94
N SER A 18 -10.90 -11.62 1.76
CA SER A 18 -10.14 -12.23 0.69
C SER A 18 -10.35 -11.45 -0.60
N PRO A 19 -9.80 -10.25 -0.68
CA PRO A 19 -9.98 -9.42 -1.88
C PRO A 19 -9.37 -10.09 -3.10
N LYS A 20 -10.04 -9.95 -4.23
CA LYS A 20 -9.52 -10.49 -5.47
C LYS A 20 -8.84 -9.38 -6.24
N PHE A 21 -7.54 -9.28 -6.08
CA PHE A 21 -6.77 -8.26 -6.74
C PHE A 21 -6.57 -8.60 -8.21
N GLY A 22 -6.67 -7.59 -9.05
CA GLY A 22 -6.39 -7.75 -10.46
C GLY A 22 -4.90 -7.68 -10.72
N LYS A 23 -4.54 -7.47 -11.97
CA LYS A 23 -3.14 -7.33 -12.34
C LYS A 23 -2.52 -6.12 -11.65
N PRO A 24 -1.30 -6.26 -11.12
CA PRO A 24 -0.64 -5.11 -10.51
C PRO A 24 -0.35 -4.03 -11.53
N THR A 25 -0.43 -2.79 -11.10
CA THR A 25 -0.02 -1.66 -11.90
C THR A 25 1.29 -1.16 -11.32
N GLU A 26 2.31 -1.05 -12.15
CA GLU A 26 3.60 -0.60 -11.67
C GLU A 26 3.65 0.92 -11.60
N ILE A 27 4.11 1.41 -10.48
CA ILE A 27 4.23 2.84 -10.23
C ILE A 27 5.66 3.13 -9.79
N THR A 28 6.24 4.18 -10.34
CA THR A 28 7.57 4.64 -9.93
C THR A 28 7.42 5.99 -9.25
N ALA A 29 8.05 6.14 -8.09
CA ALA A 29 7.96 7.38 -7.35
C ALA A 29 9.25 7.60 -6.59
N SER A 30 9.63 8.86 -6.43
CA SER A 30 10.80 9.22 -5.64
C SER A 30 10.37 9.64 -4.25
N GLY A 31 11.20 9.34 -3.26
CA GLY A 31 10.88 9.71 -1.91
C GLY A 31 11.90 9.12 -0.95
N TYR A 32 11.48 8.95 0.29
CA TYR A 32 12.39 8.42 1.31
C TYR A 32 11.61 7.57 2.31
N ILE A 33 12.36 6.76 3.05
CA ILE A 33 11.77 5.86 4.03
C ILE A 33 11.59 6.60 5.34
N LEU A 34 10.37 6.55 5.87
CA LEU A 34 10.05 7.16 7.15
C LEU A 34 10.35 6.23 8.30
N ASP A 35 10.01 4.96 8.14
CA ASP A 35 10.18 4.00 9.21
C ASP A 35 10.32 2.60 8.64
N ILE A 36 11.03 1.75 9.36
CA ILE A 36 11.25 0.36 8.98
C ILE A 36 10.82 -0.52 10.14
N ASN A 37 9.86 -1.40 9.87
CA ASN A 37 9.41 -2.35 10.87
C ASN A 37 10.02 -3.71 10.51
N GLU A 38 11.16 -4.01 11.09
CA GLU A 38 11.88 -5.23 10.77
C GLU A 38 11.13 -6.47 11.21
N LYS A 39 10.39 -6.34 12.30
CA LYS A 39 9.65 -7.48 12.82
C LYS A 39 8.58 -7.96 11.86
N ASP A 40 7.86 -7.04 11.27
CA ASP A 40 6.77 -7.37 10.35
C ASP A 40 7.20 -7.34 8.89
N GLY A 41 8.42 -6.90 8.60
CA GLY A 41 8.88 -6.82 7.23
C GLY A 41 8.16 -5.75 6.44
N LYS A 42 7.88 -4.62 7.06
CA LYS A 42 7.13 -3.54 6.41
C LYS A 42 7.83 -2.22 6.55
N VAL A 43 7.53 -1.31 5.65
CA VAL A 43 8.11 0.03 5.68
C VAL A 43 7.05 1.08 5.45
N ASP A 44 7.31 2.27 5.98
CA ASP A 44 6.52 3.45 5.68
C ASP A 44 7.39 4.35 4.85
N ILE A 45 6.82 4.90 3.77
CA ILE A 45 7.58 5.80 2.90
C ILE A 45 6.82 7.09 2.69
N GLN A 46 7.56 8.13 2.35
CA GLN A 46 6.97 9.37 1.89
C GLN A 46 7.45 9.61 0.46
N THR A 47 6.53 9.95 -0.42
CA THR A 47 6.86 10.25 -1.80
C THR A 47 6.75 11.75 -2.00
N TYR A 48 7.49 12.27 -3.00
CA TYR A 48 7.42 13.69 -3.29
C TYR A 48 6.14 14.07 -4.01
N GLU A 49 5.62 13.12 -4.80
CA GLU A 49 4.36 13.36 -5.48
C GLU A 49 3.32 12.39 -4.99
N PRO A 50 2.05 12.81 -4.95
CA PRO A 50 1.00 11.95 -4.39
C PRO A 50 0.79 10.68 -5.21
N ILE A 51 0.50 9.59 -4.51
CA ILE A 51 0.07 8.35 -5.12
C ILE A 51 -1.31 8.08 -4.55
N SER A 52 -2.30 8.01 -5.41
CA SER A 52 -3.70 7.82 -4.98
C SER A 52 -4.11 8.83 -3.93
N GLY A 53 -3.66 10.07 -4.10
CA GLY A 53 -4.08 11.17 -3.24
C GLY A 53 -3.30 11.31 -1.94
N THR A 54 -2.25 10.52 -1.74
CA THR A 54 -1.47 10.63 -0.51
C THR A 54 0.02 10.60 -0.82
N THR A 55 0.81 11.28 0.01
CA THR A 55 2.25 11.24 -0.12
C THR A 55 2.88 10.34 0.93
N ILE A 56 2.08 9.77 1.84
CA ILE A 56 2.61 8.86 2.84
C ILE A 56 1.93 7.51 2.66
N LEU A 57 2.74 6.48 2.45
CA LEU A 57 2.25 5.12 2.32
C LEU A 57 2.79 4.32 3.51
N GLU A 58 1.89 3.81 4.32
CA GLU A 58 2.27 3.12 5.54
C GLU A 58 2.07 1.62 5.42
N GLY A 59 2.92 0.89 6.12
CA GLY A 59 2.75 -0.56 6.19
C GLY A 59 2.91 -1.27 4.88
N LEU A 60 3.82 -0.79 4.02
CA LEU A 60 4.06 -1.44 2.73
C LEU A 60 4.73 -2.78 2.91
N SER A 61 4.20 -3.79 2.25
CA SER A 61 4.87 -5.07 2.15
C SER A 61 6.07 -4.92 1.23
N ILE A 62 7.10 -5.72 1.47
CA ILE A 62 8.34 -5.60 0.72
C ILE A 62 8.60 -6.89 -0.04
N SER A 63 8.99 -6.74 -1.31
CA SER A 63 9.37 -7.88 -2.12
C SER A 63 10.56 -8.61 -1.48
N LYS A 64 10.60 -9.92 -1.64
CA LYS A 64 11.68 -10.72 -1.10
C LYS A 64 13.05 -10.34 -1.66
N LYS A 65 13.06 -9.63 -2.76
CA LYS A 65 14.31 -9.17 -3.36
C LYS A 65 14.96 -8.04 -2.58
N ILE A 66 14.19 -7.37 -1.75
CA ILE A 66 14.69 -6.23 -0.98
C ILE A 66 15.09 -6.72 0.40
N LYS A 67 16.28 -6.35 0.82
CA LYS A 67 16.74 -6.68 2.16
C LYS A 67 16.55 -5.46 3.05
N LEU A 68 15.79 -5.63 4.11
CA LEU A 68 15.47 -4.53 5.01
C LEU A 68 16.70 -3.86 5.58
N ASN A 69 17.71 -4.64 5.91
CA ASN A 69 18.90 -4.06 6.52
C ASN A 69 19.74 -3.23 5.54
N ASN A 70 19.39 -3.26 4.26
CA ASN A 70 20.06 -2.40 3.28
C ASN A 70 19.34 -1.09 3.07
N LEU A 71 18.18 -0.92 3.71
CA LEU A 71 17.40 0.30 3.55
C LEU A 71 17.77 1.31 4.64
N GLU A 72 17.85 2.57 4.27
CA GLU A 72 18.20 3.63 5.20
C GLU A 72 17.16 4.72 5.21
N LYS A 73 16.77 5.14 6.40
CA LYS A 73 15.83 6.24 6.54
C LYS A 73 16.49 7.54 6.11
N GLY A 74 15.72 8.38 5.45
CA GLY A 74 16.24 9.69 5.04
C GLY A 74 17.00 9.69 3.74
N THR A 75 17.36 8.52 3.22
CA THR A 75 18.02 8.45 1.93
C THR A 75 16.97 8.56 0.84
N VAL A 76 17.26 9.33 -0.20
CA VAL A 76 16.32 9.49 -1.30
C VAL A 76 16.42 8.29 -2.23
N TYR A 77 15.30 7.65 -2.46
CA TYR A 77 15.21 6.48 -3.34
C TYR A 77 14.25 6.74 -4.47
N GLU A 78 14.46 6.02 -5.55
CA GLU A 78 13.43 5.84 -6.52
C GLU A 78 12.79 4.51 -6.18
N PHE A 79 11.51 4.54 -5.85
CA PHE A 79 10.76 3.34 -5.46
C PHE A 79 9.98 2.81 -6.64
N LYS A 80 10.02 1.50 -6.81
CA LYS A 80 9.15 0.84 -7.77
C LYS A 80 8.11 0.07 -6.97
N LEU A 81 6.86 0.42 -7.18
CA LEU A 81 5.75 -0.10 -6.41
C LEU A 81 4.77 -0.84 -7.31
N ASP A 82 4.14 -1.87 -6.76
CA ASP A 82 2.99 -2.48 -7.41
C ASP A 82 1.74 -1.98 -6.70
N GLU A 83 0.80 -1.45 -7.47
CA GLU A 83 -0.50 -1.12 -6.93
C GLU A 83 -1.44 -2.26 -7.26
N LEU A 84 -2.03 -2.84 -6.22
CA LEU A 84 -2.98 -3.92 -6.35
C LEU A 84 -4.35 -3.37 -6.03
N LYS A 85 -5.31 -3.58 -6.91
CA LYS A 85 -6.66 -3.06 -6.75
C LYS A 85 -7.67 -4.18 -6.85
N ALA A 86 -8.54 -4.27 -5.87
CA ALA A 86 -9.63 -5.23 -5.86
C ALA A 86 -10.94 -4.45 -5.83
N PRO A 87 -11.62 -4.32 -6.98
CA PRO A 87 -12.89 -3.60 -7.01
C PRO A 87 -13.91 -4.31 -6.14
N LEU A 88 -14.72 -3.55 -5.44
CA LEU A 88 -15.73 -4.09 -4.55
C LEU A 88 -17.06 -4.21 -5.29
N SER A 89 -17.85 -5.19 -4.91
CA SER A 89 -19.18 -5.35 -5.47
C SER A 89 -20.09 -4.22 -5.01
N LYS A 90 -21.17 -3.99 -5.75
CA LYS A 90 -22.10 -2.94 -5.40
C LYS A 90 -22.67 -3.14 -3.99
N LYS A 91 -22.95 -4.38 -3.65
CA LYS A 91 -23.49 -4.70 -2.33
C LYS A 91 -22.52 -4.32 -1.23
N THR A 92 -21.24 -4.63 -1.40
CA THR A 92 -20.23 -4.30 -0.41
C THR A 92 -20.06 -2.79 -0.31
N ILE A 93 -20.04 -2.10 -1.45
CA ILE A 93 -19.91 -0.65 -1.46
C ILE A 93 -21.06 -0.01 -0.67
N GLU A 94 -22.28 -0.50 -0.90
CA GLU A 94 -23.44 0.05 -0.19
C GLU A 94 -23.41 -0.28 1.30
N TYR A 95 -22.97 -1.48 1.63
CA TYR A 95 -22.85 -1.86 3.04
C TYR A 95 -21.88 -0.94 3.77
N LEU A 96 -20.71 -0.71 3.16
CA LEU A 96 -19.70 0.16 3.77
C LEU A 96 -20.19 1.58 3.89
N LYS A 97 -20.94 2.04 2.88
CA LYS A 97 -21.46 3.40 2.89
C LYS A 97 -22.40 3.59 4.08
N GLU A 98 -23.19 2.58 4.39
CA GLU A 98 -24.09 2.64 5.54
C GLU A 98 -23.31 2.70 6.84
N GLN A 99 -22.09 2.19 6.84
CA GLN A 99 -21.23 2.24 8.01
C GLN A 99 -20.40 3.51 8.06
N GLY A 100 -20.64 4.43 7.14
CA GLY A 100 -19.89 5.68 7.11
C GLY A 100 -18.57 5.61 6.36
N ILE A 101 -18.35 4.53 5.63
CA ILE A 101 -17.11 4.33 4.90
C ILE A 101 -17.39 4.42 3.40
N THR A 102 -16.69 5.33 2.72
CA THR A 102 -16.83 5.49 1.29
C THR A 102 -15.62 4.88 0.61
N MET A 103 -15.82 3.75 -0.07
CA MET A 103 -14.73 3.12 -0.78
C MET A 103 -15.29 2.23 -1.89
N ASN A 104 -14.61 2.22 -3.03
CA ASN A 104 -15.03 1.46 -4.20
C ASN A 104 -14.14 0.26 -4.46
N ALA A 105 -12.99 0.24 -3.84
CA ALA A 105 -12.01 -0.83 -4.10
C ALA A 105 -11.06 -0.90 -2.93
N ILE A 106 -10.47 -2.07 -2.75
CA ILE A 106 -9.39 -2.25 -1.79
C ILE A 106 -8.11 -2.05 -2.56
N ILE A 107 -7.25 -1.17 -2.08
CA ILE A 107 -5.99 -0.85 -2.74
C ILE A 107 -4.85 -1.18 -1.80
N GLN A 108 -3.88 -1.92 -2.31
CA GLN A 108 -2.67 -2.24 -1.56
C GLN A 108 -1.46 -1.92 -2.41
N PHE A 109 -0.37 -1.60 -1.75
CA PHE A 109 0.89 -1.33 -2.44
C PHE A 109 1.95 -2.27 -1.92
N GLU A 110 2.80 -2.73 -2.82
CA GLU A 110 3.95 -3.53 -2.45
C GLU A 110 5.19 -2.85 -2.98
N LEU A 111 6.22 -2.73 -2.15
CA LEU A 111 7.48 -2.14 -2.58
C LEU A 111 8.28 -3.24 -3.26
N LYS A 112 8.53 -3.07 -4.55
CA LYS A 112 9.21 -4.08 -5.35
C LYS A 112 10.70 -3.85 -5.48
N GLU A 113 11.11 -2.62 -5.67
CA GLU A 113 12.51 -2.29 -5.86
C GLU A 113 12.80 -0.92 -5.31
N THR A 114 14.03 -0.74 -4.88
CA THR A 114 14.52 0.57 -4.47
C THR A 114 15.82 0.84 -5.21
N LYS A 115 16.00 2.08 -5.58
CA LYS A 115 17.23 2.50 -6.24
C LYS A 115 17.62 3.82 -5.62
N ILE A 116 18.86 3.90 -5.13
CA ILE A 116 19.33 5.13 -4.53
C ILE A 116 19.52 6.17 -5.61
N VAL A 117 18.97 7.34 -5.38
CA VAL A 117 19.14 8.44 -6.31
C VAL A 117 20.56 8.96 -6.11
N ASP A 118 21.33 8.94 -7.20
CA ASP A 118 22.71 9.37 -7.14
C ASP A 118 22.78 10.88 -7.27
N GLU A 119 22.85 11.53 -6.13
CA GLU A 119 22.89 12.98 -6.13
C GLU A 119 24.20 13.54 -6.63
N ASN A 120 25.23 12.73 -6.64
CA ASN A 120 26.52 13.22 -7.12
C ASN A 120 26.50 13.50 -8.59
N SER A 121 25.64 12.81 -9.32
CA SER A 121 25.56 13.03 -10.76
C SER A 121 25.08 14.43 -11.07
N GLU A 122 24.44 15.06 -10.12
CA GLU A 122 23.91 16.40 -10.33
C GLU A 122 24.95 17.47 -10.14
N ASP A 123 25.99 17.14 -9.45
CA ASP A 123 27.03 18.10 -9.18
C ASP A 123 27.91 18.34 -10.38
N VAL A 124 27.73 17.59 -11.38
CA VAL A 124 28.58 17.65 -12.56
C VAL A 124 28.23 18.81 -13.44
#